data_9bbe629f1b2fc73e4eb11bd53a293fa0
#
_entry.id   9bbe629f1b2fc73e4eb11bd53a293fa0
#
_cell.length_a   1.000
_cell.length_b   1.000
_cell.length_c   1.000
_cell.angle_alpha   90.00
_cell.angle_beta   90.00
_cell.angle_gamma   90.00
#
_symmetry.space_group_name_H-M   'P 1'
#
loop_
_entity.id
_entity.type
_entity.pdbx_description
1 polymer ?
#
loop_
_entity_poly.entity_id
_entity_poly.type
_entity_poly.pdbx_seq_one_letter_code
_entity_poly.pdbx_strand_id
1 'polypeptide(L)'
;MPVHEGHRSRKKEQFRAHGLDAFADHEVLELLLYYAVPRQDTNPIAHRLMEKFGSLDAVFAADRAALEEVEGIGENASTLISLMFPLMRRIRASSGAHETILSDTEQAGAYFLDLFLGEREEKLYEACLDAKGRLLACHLVAEGDTESVQLNMRKIVENALKCGASSVLLAHNHPSGVALPSPA
;
A
#
# COMPACT_ATOMS: atom_id res chain seq x y z
N MET A 1 30.38 2.75 -25.98
CA MET A 1 29.01 2.48 -25.56
C MET A 1 28.95 2.62 -24.04
N PRO A 2 28.00 3.37 -23.48
CA PRO A 2 27.92 3.46 -22.04
C PRO A 2 27.57 2.10 -21.46
N VAL A 3 28.32 1.65 -20.46
CA VAL A 3 28.20 0.36 -19.77
C VAL A 3 26.78 0.10 -19.22
N HIS A 4 26.02 1.16 -19.03
CA HIS A 4 24.68 1.14 -18.41
C HIS A 4 23.53 0.72 -19.36
N GLU A 5 23.66 0.89 -20.68
CA GLU A 5 22.58 0.52 -21.61
C GLU A 5 22.36 -1.01 -21.68
N GLY A 6 23.44 -1.78 -21.71
CA GLY A 6 23.37 -3.24 -21.67
C GLY A 6 22.85 -3.78 -20.33
N HIS A 7 23.12 -3.10 -19.22
CA HIS A 7 22.65 -3.51 -17.90
C HIS A 7 21.11 -3.33 -17.78
N ARG A 8 20.58 -2.18 -18.17
CA ARG A 8 19.13 -1.93 -18.17
C ARG A 8 18.36 -2.92 -19.03
N SER A 9 18.88 -3.24 -20.22
CA SER A 9 18.26 -4.26 -21.10
C SER A 9 18.21 -5.62 -20.44
N ARG A 10 19.32 -6.10 -19.85
CA ARG A 10 19.37 -7.39 -19.16
C ARG A 10 18.39 -7.46 -17.99
N LYS A 11 18.31 -6.42 -17.17
CA LYS A 11 17.35 -6.35 -16.04
C LYS A 11 15.90 -6.41 -16.52
N LYS A 12 15.56 -5.70 -17.59
CA LYS A 12 14.21 -5.76 -18.20
C LYS A 12 13.91 -7.16 -18.78
N GLU A 13 14.88 -7.82 -19.37
CA GLU A 13 14.74 -9.19 -19.87
C GLU A 13 14.57 -10.18 -18.71
N GLN A 14 15.34 -10.05 -17.64
CA GLN A 14 15.19 -10.84 -16.43
C GLN A 14 13.77 -10.72 -15.86
N PHE A 15 13.25 -9.48 -15.76
CA PHE A 15 11.87 -9.24 -15.32
C PHE A 15 10.83 -9.90 -16.24
N ARG A 16 11.00 -9.80 -17.56
CA ARG A 16 10.08 -10.42 -18.52
C ARG A 16 10.09 -11.96 -18.44
N ALA A 17 11.23 -12.55 -18.12
CA ALA A 17 11.38 -13.99 -18.02
C ALA A 17 10.90 -14.58 -16.68
N HIS A 18 11.08 -13.84 -15.57
CA HIS A 18 10.95 -14.42 -14.22
C HIS A 18 10.11 -13.57 -13.26
N GLY A 19 9.55 -12.42 -13.69
CA GLY A 19 8.87 -11.51 -12.78
C GLY A 19 9.82 -10.85 -11.78
N LEU A 20 9.29 -10.43 -10.62
CA LEU A 20 10.08 -9.79 -9.56
C LEU A 20 10.66 -10.77 -8.54
N ASP A 21 10.23 -12.04 -8.51
CA ASP A 21 10.62 -13.02 -7.50
C ASP A 21 12.13 -13.32 -7.48
N ALA A 22 12.80 -13.07 -8.60
CA ALA A 22 14.25 -13.25 -8.75
C ALA A 22 15.05 -11.96 -8.45
N PHE A 23 14.40 -10.91 -7.95
CA PHE A 23 15.04 -9.61 -7.69
C PHE A 23 15.21 -9.38 -6.19
N ALA A 24 16.36 -8.85 -5.78
CA ALA A 24 16.51 -8.26 -4.47
C ALA A 24 15.78 -6.89 -4.42
N ASP A 25 15.40 -6.43 -3.24
CA ASP A 25 14.61 -5.20 -3.05
C ASP A 25 15.22 -3.97 -3.75
N HIS A 26 16.54 -3.77 -3.64
CA HIS A 26 17.22 -2.68 -4.35
C HIS A 26 17.16 -2.84 -5.86
N GLU A 27 17.11 -4.05 -6.39
CA GLU A 27 17.00 -4.30 -7.83
C GLU A 27 15.58 -4.01 -8.35
N VAL A 28 14.55 -4.21 -7.52
CA VAL A 28 13.16 -3.80 -7.82
C VAL A 28 13.10 -2.28 -7.96
N LEU A 29 13.69 -1.54 -7.00
CA LEU A 29 13.78 -0.08 -7.05
C LEU A 29 14.58 0.39 -8.27
N GLU A 30 15.72 -0.24 -8.53
CA GLU A 30 16.55 0.07 -9.70
C GLU A 30 15.75 -0.04 -11.00
N LEU A 31 15.02 -1.14 -11.18
CA LEU A 31 14.18 -1.38 -12.36
C LEU A 31 13.08 -0.32 -12.49
N LEU A 32 12.40 0.02 -11.40
CA LEU A 32 11.36 1.04 -11.37
C LEU A 32 11.94 2.41 -11.76
N LEU A 33 13.07 2.78 -11.20
CA LEU A 33 13.74 4.05 -11.44
C LEU A 33 14.23 4.22 -12.88
N TYR A 34 14.38 3.14 -13.67
CA TYR A 34 14.69 3.26 -15.11
C TYR A 34 13.69 4.11 -15.89
N TYR A 35 12.46 4.18 -15.42
CA TYR A 35 11.39 4.91 -16.09
C TYR A 35 11.30 6.38 -15.64
N ALA A 36 11.79 6.71 -14.47
CA ALA A 36 11.79 8.07 -13.94
C ALA A 36 13.16 8.79 -14.06
N VAL A 37 14.25 8.01 -14.14
CA VAL A 37 15.63 8.50 -14.18
C VAL A 37 16.35 7.93 -15.42
N PRO A 38 16.08 8.47 -16.62
CA PRO A 38 16.45 7.78 -17.88
C PRO A 38 17.95 7.77 -18.21
N ARG A 39 18.75 8.70 -17.68
CA ARG A 39 20.14 8.93 -18.11
C ARG A 39 21.20 8.68 -17.03
N GLN A 40 20.82 8.26 -15.86
CA GLN A 40 21.73 8.01 -14.72
C GLN A 40 21.76 6.54 -14.38
N ASP A 41 22.84 6.10 -13.72
CA ASP A 41 22.86 4.80 -13.07
C ASP A 41 21.94 4.84 -11.86
N THR A 42 20.91 3.99 -11.88
CA THR A 42 19.88 3.94 -10.83
C THR A 42 20.23 2.96 -9.72
N ASN A 43 21.23 2.10 -9.91
CA ASN A 43 21.67 1.16 -8.89
C ASN A 43 22.15 1.85 -7.60
N PRO A 44 23.06 2.86 -7.67
CA PRO A 44 23.45 3.59 -6.45
C PRO A 44 22.30 4.36 -5.80
N ILE A 45 21.33 4.84 -6.60
CA ILE A 45 20.14 5.53 -6.08
C ILE A 45 19.26 4.54 -5.29
N ALA A 46 19.03 3.35 -5.84
CA ALA A 46 18.27 2.30 -5.18
C ALA A 46 18.90 1.87 -3.84
N HIS A 47 20.24 1.74 -3.80
CA HIS A 47 20.95 1.45 -2.56
C HIS A 47 20.78 2.57 -1.52
N ARG A 48 20.89 3.86 -1.90
CA ARG A 48 20.68 4.98 -0.98
C ARG A 48 19.25 5.01 -0.42
N LEU A 49 18.24 4.68 -1.24
CA LEU A 49 16.86 4.54 -0.77
C LEU A 49 16.73 3.43 0.27
N MET A 50 17.30 2.25 0.00
CA MET A 50 17.26 1.13 0.95
C MET A 50 18.02 1.46 2.24
N GLU A 51 19.16 2.15 2.15
CA GLU A 51 19.94 2.58 3.33
C GLU A 51 19.16 3.59 4.19
N LYS A 52 18.48 4.57 3.54
CA LYS A 52 17.74 5.61 4.26
C LYS A 52 16.46 5.10 4.91
N PHE A 53 15.69 4.25 4.21
CA PHE A 53 14.36 3.83 4.65
C PHE A 53 14.32 2.40 5.22
N GLY A 54 15.32 1.58 5.01
CA GLY A 54 15.49 0.26 5.61
C GLY A 54 14.79 -0.89 4.92
N SER A 55 13.65 -0.65 4.24
CA SER A 55 12.89 -1.69 3.54
C SER A 55 12.20 -1.13 2.30
N LEU A 56 11.83 -2.03 1.39
CA LEU A 56 11.09 -1.68 0.16
C LEU A 56 9.73 -1.04 0.51
N ASP A 57 9.03 -1.60 1.48
CA ASP A 57 7.76 -1.09 1.97
C ASP A 57 7.91 0.35 2.51
N ALA A 58 8.92 0.60 3.36
CA ALA A 58 9.20 1.91 3.91
C ALA A 58 9.55 2.95 2.83
N VAL A 59 10.22 2.54 1.73
CA VAL A 59 10.47 3.42 0.58
C VAL A 59 9.17 3.83 -0.08
N PHE A 60 8.26 2.89 -0.35
CA PHE A 60 6.98 3.19 -1.01
C PHE A 60 5.99 3.92 -0.10
N ALA A 61 6.12 3.79 1.22
CA ALA A 61 5.34 4.53 2.20
C ALA A 61 5.93 5.93 2.51
N ALA A 62 7.13 6.25 2.05
CA ALA A 62 7.80 7.51 2.37
C ALA A 62 7.11 8.74 1.74
N ASP A 63 7.17 9.89 2.44
CA ASP A 63 6.71 11.15 1.90
C ASP A 63 7.59 11.61 0.75
N ARG A 64 6.99 12.31 -0.21
CA ARG A 64 7.72 12.86 -1.37
C ARG A 64 8.90 13.72 -0.96
N ALA A 65 8.73 14.59 0.05
CA ALA A 65 9.80 15.44 0.55
C ALA A 65 10.99 14.61 1.06
N ALA A 66 10.72 13.56 1.84
CA ALA A 66 11.75 12.66 2.36
C ALA A 66 12.43 11.84 1.25
N LEU A 67 11.70 11.45 0.20
CA LEU A 67 12.28 10.80 -0.97
C LEU A 67 13.22 11.74 -1.75
N GLU A 68 12.81 12.99 -1.95
CA GLU A 68 13.58 14.01 -2.71
C GLU A 68 14.88 14.45 -2.00
N GLU A 69 15.02 14.19 -0.70
CA GLU A 69 16.29 14.35 0.00
C GLU A 69 17.36 13.32 -0.41
N VAL A 70 16.96 12.21 -1.06
CA VAL A 70 17.91 11.20 -1.55
C VAL A 70 18.54 11.68 -2.85
N GLU A 71 19.87 11.76 -2.88
CA GLU A 71 20.60 12.19 -4.08
C GLU A 71 20.25 11.30 -5.29
N GLY A 72 19.80 11.94 -6.35
CA GLY A 72 19.36 11.31 -7.61
C GLY A 72 17.85 11.09 -7.70
N ILE A 73 17.08 11.38 -6.65
CA ILE A 73 15.63 11.39 -6.66
C ILE A 73 15.13 12.83 -6.89
N GLY A 74 14.56 13.06 -8.07
CA GLY A 74 13.84 14.29 -8.38
C GLY A 74 12.34 14.08 -8.40
N GLU A 75 11.58 15.12 -8.75
CA GLU A 75 10.12 15.14 -8.75
C GLU A 75 9.46 13.95 -9.48
N ASN A 76 9.98 13.56 -10.64
CA ASN A 76 9.42 12.43 -11.39
C ASN A 76 9.61 11.10 -10.66
N ALA A 77 10.76 10.89 -10.03
CA ALA A 77 11.07 9.66 -9.31
C ALA A 77 10.28 9.58 -8.00
N SER A 78 10.21 10.66 -7.23
CA SER A 78 9.41 10.72 -6.00
C SER A 78 7.93 10.52 -6.28
N THR A 79 7.41 11.13 -7.36
CA THR A 79 6.03 10.93 -7.80
C THR A 79 5.75 9.48 -8.19
N LEU A 80 6.65 8.85 -8.98
CA LEU A 80 6.49 7.46 -9.39
C LEU A 80 6.47 6.52 -8.17
N ILE A 81 7.39 6.70 -7.22
CA ILE A 81 7.44 5.89 -5.99
C ILE A 81 6.15 6.07 -5.18
N SER A 82 5.76 7.30 -4.91
CA SER A 82 4.56 7.61 -4.11
C SER A 82 3.25 7.17 -4.77
N LEU A 83 3.23 7.00 -6.10
CA LEU A 83 2.06 6.54 -6.85
C LEU A 83 1.76 5.05 -6.61
N MET A 84 2.76 4.23 -6.24
CA MET A 84 2.60 2.77 -6.27
C MET A 84 1.52 2.26 -5.32
N PHE A 85 1.53 2.63 -4.05
CA PHE A 85 0.49 2.21 -3.10
C PHE A 85 -0.91 2.74 -3.46
N PRO A 86 -1.12 4.03 -3.78
CA PRO A 86 -2.40 4.51 -4.26
C PRO A 86 -2.89 3.77 -5.53
N LEU A 87 -1.99 3.44 -6.45
CA LEU A 87 -2.33 2.68 -7.65
C LEU A 87 -2.76 1.24 -7.32
N MET A 88 -2.04 0.56 -6.46
CA MET A 88 -2.39 -0.79 -6.00
C MET A 88 -3.77 -0.81 -5.34
N ARG A 89 -4.06 0.14 -4.42
CA ARG A 89 -5.38 0.30 -3.81
C ARG A 89 -6.47 0.57 -4.87
N ARG A 90 -6.18 1.43 -5.84
CA ARG A 90 -7.14 1.73 -6.93
C ARG A 90 -7.43 0.52 -7.81
N ILE A 91 -6.41 -0.27 -8.15
CA ILE A 91 -6.56 -1.52 -8.92
C ILE A 91 -7.44 -2.49 -8.13
N ARG A 92 -7.15 -2.71 -6.84
CA ARG A 92 -7.96 -3.59 -5.97
C ARG A 92 -9.42 -3.13 -5.90
N ALA A 93 -9.65 -1.84 -5.66
CA ALA A 93 -10.99 -1.28 -5.65
C ALA A 93 -11.73 -1.42 -6.99
N SER A 94 -11.02 -1.41 -8.12
CA SER A 94 -11.62 -1.56 -9.45
C SER A 94 -11.87 -3.02 -9.84
N SER A 95 -11.19 -3.98 -9.20
CA SER A 95 -11.31 -5.41 -9.51
C SER A 95 -12.64 -6.04 -9.04
N GLY A 96 -13.53 -5.25 -8.52
CA GLY A 96 -14.93 -5.64 -8.34
C GLY A 96 -15.38 -5.78 -6.88
N ALA A 97 -16.17 -4.84 -6.43
CA ALA A 97 -17.02 -5.00 -5.25
C ALA A 97 -18.09 -6.11 -5.45
N HIS A 98 -18.23 -6.66 -6.64
CA HIS A 98 -19.37 -7.52 -6.98
C HIS A 98 -19.23 -9.00 -6.57
N GLU A 99 -18.06 -9.47 -6.15
CA GLU A 99 -17.88 -10.86 -5.74
C GLU A 99 -16.96 -11.05 -4.51
N THR A 100 -16.62 -9.98 -3.81
CA THR A 100 -15.79 -10.11 -2.60
C THR A 100 -16.63 -10.74 -1.48
N ILE A 101 -16.29 -11.96 -1.12
CA ILE A 101 -16.91 -12.70 0.00
C ILE A 101 -15.91 -12.66 1.16
N LEU A 102 -16.40 -12.26 2.33
CA LEU A 102 -15.63 -12.20 3.58
C LEU A 102 -16.29 -13.15 4.58
N SER A 103 -16.25 -14.44 4.29
CA SER A 103 -16.96 -15.47 5.07
C SER A 103 -16.18 -15.99 6.26
N ASP A 104 -14.87 -15.72 6.31
CA ASP A 104 -13.99 -16.13 7.39
C ASP A 104 -12.96 -15.05 7.73
N THR A 105 -12.22 -15.27 8.82
CA THR A 105 -11.23 -14.32 9.33
C THR A 105 -10.04 -14.15 8.39
N GLU A 106 -9.66 -15.18 7.63
CA GLU A 106 -8.53 -15.14 6.71
C GLU A 106 -8.83 -14.24 5.51
N GLN A 107 -10.01 -14.42 4.89
CA GLN A 107 -10.47 -13.60 3.79
C GLN A 107 -10.68 -12.13 4.21
N ALA A 108 -11.28 -11.92 5.38
CA ALA A 108 -11.45 -10.59 5.96
C ALA A 108 -10.11 -9.93 6.25
N GLY A 109 -9.17 -10.67 6.85
CA GLY A 109 -7.82 -10.19 7.11
C GLY A 109 -7.07 -9.77 5.85
N ALA A 110 -7.07 -10.62 4.81
CA ALA A 110 -6.44 -10.31 3.52
C ALA A 110 -7.05 -9.05 2.88
N TYR A 111 -8.38 -8.91 2.91
CA TYR A 111 -9.07 -7.73 2.39
C TYR A 111 -8.66 -6.44 3.11
N PHE A 112 -8.64 -6.45 4.46
CA PHE A 112 -8.28 -5.25 5.23
C PHE A 112 -6.79 -4.94 5.16
N LEU A 113 -5.90 -5.94 5.08
CA LEU A 113 -4.47 -5.71 4.87
C LEU A 113 -4.21 -4.97 3.56
N ASP A 114 -4.93 -5.29 2.49
CA ASP A 114 -4.84 -4.56 1.23
C ASP A 114 -5.30 -3.08 1.37
N LEU A 115 -6.31 -2.80 2.19
CA LEU A 115 -6.78 -1.43 2.45
C LEU A 115 -5.78 -0.61 3.27
N PHE A 116 -5.09 -1.25 4.21
CA PHE A 116 -4.11 -0.60 5.07
C PHE A 116 -2.73 -0.47 4.42
N LEU A 117 -2.54 -1.01 3.22
CA LEU A 117 -1.24 -0.98 2.55
C LEU A 117 -0.74 0.46 2.36
N GLY A 118 0.41 0.78 2.95
CA GLY A 118 1.04 2.11 2.88
C GLY A 118 0.33 3.20 3.70
N GLU A 119 -0.64 2.85 4.56
CA GLU A 119 -1.25 3.81 5.47
C GLU A 119 -0.32 4.07 6.68
N ARG A 120 -0.09 5.34 6.97
CA ARG A 120 0.79 5.82 8.05
C ARG A 120 0.06 6.30 9.28
N GLU A 121 -1.23 6.58 9.12
CA GLU A 121 -2.12 7.00 10.19
C GLU A 121 -3.03 5.84 10.57
N GLU A 122 -3.53 5.85 11.80
CA GLU A 122 -4.53 4.90 12.21
C GLU A 122 -5.84 5.17 11.48
N LYS A 123 -6.39 4.13 10.87
CA LYS A 123 -7.67 4.16 10.16
C LYS A 123 -8.55 3.04 10.64
N LEU A 124 -9.82 3.35 10.83
CA LEU A 124 -10.86 2.37 11.12
C LEU A 124 -11.77 2.24 9.91
N TYR A 125 -11.83 1.05 9.36
CA TYR A 125 -12.75 0.70 8.29
C TYR A 125 -13.89 -0.17 8.79
N GLU A 126 -15.06 0.02 8.17
CA GLU A 126 -16.26 -0.77 8.33
C GLU A 126 -16.61 -1.44 7.00
N ALA A 127 -16.61 -2.76 6.95
CA ALA A 127 -17.13 -3.54 5.84
C ALA A 127 -18.55 -4.02 6.14
N CYS A 128 -19.49 -3.60 5.31
CA CYS A 128 -20.91 -3.97 5.40
C CYS A 128 -21.15 -5.22 4.55
N LEU A 129 -21.69 -6.28 5.13
CA LEU A 129 -21.88 -7.57 4.48
C LEU A 129 -23.36 -7.95 4.38
N ASP A 130 -23.72 -8.67 3.31
CA ASP A 130 -25.03 -9.34 3.23
C ASP A 130 -25.06 -10.64 4.06
N ALA A 131 -26.19 -11.33 4.08
CA ALA A 131 -26.39 -12.58 4.82
C ALA A 131 -25.51 -13.76 4.31
N LYS A 132 -24.85 -13.61 3.16
CA LYS A 132 -23.94 -14.59 2.57
C LYS A 132 -22.48 -14.20 2.72
N GLY A 133 -22.19 -13.15 3.49
CA GLY A 133 -20.83 -12.63 3.69
C GLY A 133 -20.30 -11.83 2.48
N ARG A 134 -21.14 -11.45 1.49
CA ARG A 134 -20.70 -10.64 0.37
C ARG A 134 -20.59 -9.19 0.78
N LEU A 135 -19.50 -8.57 0.37
CA LEU A 135 -19.21 -7.16 0.63
C LEU A 135 -20.20 -6.28 -0.14
N LEU A 136 -21.00 -5.51 0.59
CA LEU A 136 -21.93 -4.52 0.04
C LEU A 136 -21.29 -3.15 -0.10
N ALA A 137 -20.54 -2.74 0.92
CA ALA A 137 -19.82 -1.48 0.97
C ALA A 137 -18.67 -1.55 1.98
N CYS A 138 -17.65 -0.71 1.80
CA CYS A 138 -16.60 -0.48 2.79
C CYS A 138 -16.45 1.02 3.01
N HIS A 139 -16.48 1.44 4.29
CA HIS A 139 -16.45 2.84 4.70
C HIS A 139 -15.27 3.12 5.60
N LEU A 140 -14.56 4.22 5.36
CA LEU A 140 -13.66 4.80 6.35
C LEU A 140 -14.51 5.47 7.43
N VAL A 141 -14.44 4.93 8.64
CA VAL A 141 -15.25 5.40 9.79
C VAL A 141 -14.52 6.47 10.58
N ALA A 142 -13.23 6.24 10.82
CA ALA A 142 -12.36 7.16 11.54
C ALA A 142 -10.93 7.09 11.00
N GLU A 143 -10.22 8.21 11.17
CA GLU A 143 -8.81 8.35 10.83
C GLU A 143 -8.19 9.34 11.82
N GLY A 144 -6.92 9.13 12.21
CA GLY A 144 -6.20 10.03 13.14
C GLY A 144 -5.24 9.30 14.04
N ASP A 145 -4.67 10.02 15.01
CA ASP A 145 -3.64 9.55 15.91
C ASP A 145 -4.21 8.62 17.01
N THR A 146 -3.38 7.72 17.53
CA THR A 146 -3.68 6.62 18.45
C THR A 146 -4.53 6.97 19.69
N GLU A 147 -4.57 8.22 20.09
CA GLU A 147 -5.34 8.67 21.28
C GLU A 147 -6.76 9.16 20.95
N SER A 148 -7.16 9.24 19.69
CA SER A 148 -8.38 9.97 19.29
C SER A 148 -9.38 9.22 18.40
N VAL A 149 -9.15 7.95 18.04
CA VAL A 149 -10.14 7.18 17.28
C VAL A 149 -11.32 6.81 18.19
N GLN A 150 -12.15 7.81 18.52
CA GLN A 150 -13.43 7.54 19.17
C GLN A 150 -14.34 6.78 18.21
N LEU A 151 -14.71 5.57 18.60
CA LEU A 151 -15.65 4.72 17.88
C LEU A 151 -17.02 5.45 17.78
N ASN A 152 -17.31 6.01 16.62
CA ASN A 152 -18.61 6.61 16.38
C ASN A 152 -19.65 5.53 16.01
N MET A 153 -20.18 4.86 17.03
CA MET A 153 -21.19 3.80 16.88
C MET A 153 -22.40 4.23 16.05
N ARG A 154 -22.78 5.49 16.16
CA ARG A 154 -23.90 6.02 15.36
C ARG A 154 -23.60 5.99 13.86
N LYS A 155 -22.40 6.42 13.47
CA LYS A 155 -21.97 6.39 12.06
C LYS A 155 -21.92 4.97 11.51
N ILE A 156 -21.41 4.01 12.28
CA ILE A 156 -21.37 2.59 11.93
C ILE A 156 -22.79 2.06 11.67
N VAL A 157 -23.71 2.28 12.61
CA VAL A 157 -25.10 1.83 12.46
C VAL A 157 -25.79 2.51 11.26
N GLU A 158 -25.57 3.80 11.06
CA GLU A 158 -26.13 4.53 9.91
C GLU A 158 -25.60 3.97 8.58
N ASN A 159 -24.32 3.65 8.47
CA ASN A 159 -23.74 3.05 7.26
C ASN A 159 -24.34 1.66 7.00
N ALA A 160 -24.36 0.81 8.02
CA ALA A 160 -24.93 -0.54 7.91
C ALA A 160 -26.40 -0.51 7.43
N LEU A 161 -27.21 0.38 7.98
CA LEU A 161 -28.61 0.54 7.59
C LEU A 161 -28.76 1.05 6.15
N LYS A 162 -27.94 2.02 5.73
CA LYS A 162 -27.98 2.59 4.37
C LYS A 162 -27.68 1.57 3.29
N CYS A 163 -26.77 0.63 3.53
CA CYS A 163 -26.44 -0.42 2.56
C CYS A 163 -27.22 -1.72 2.77
N GLY A 164 -28.12 -1.79 3.75
CA GLY A 164 -28.93 -2.97 4.02
C GLY A 164 -28.10 -4.16 4.50
N ALA A 165 -27.05 -3.90 5.28
CA ALA A 165 -26.14 -4.93 5.76
C ALA A 165 -26.81 -5.86 6.78
N SER A 166 -26.48 -7.14 6.71
CA SER A 166 -26.85 -8.16 7.70
C SER A 166 -25.80 -8.25 8.82
N SER A 167 -24.56 -7.90 8.52
CA SER A 167 -23.45 -7.86 9.49
C SER A 167 -22.40 -6.83 9.06
N VAL A 168 -21.57 -6.43 10.02
CA VAL A 168 -20.44 -5.53 9.78
C VAL A 168 -19.15 -6.15 10.35
N LEU A 169 -18.05 -5.91 9.65
CA LEU A 169 -16.70 -6.14 10.15
C LEU A 169 -16.02 -4.81 10.36
N LEU A 170 -15.36 -4.66 11.50
CA LEU A 170 -14.54 -3.50 11.82
C LEU A 170 -13.08 -3.92 11.86
N ALA A 171 -12.24 -3.15 11.22
CA ALA A 171 -10.80 -3.35 11.27
C ALA A 171 -10.07 -2.00 11.35
N HIS A 172 -8.99 -1.97 12.12
CA HIS A 172 -8.09 -0.84 12.20
C HIS A 172 -6.64 -1.32 12.04
N ASN A 173 -5.78 -0.43 11.59
CA ASN A 173 -4.34 -0.68 11.50
C ASN A 173 -3.61 -0.07 12.68
N HIS A 174 -2.45 -0.63 12.99
CA HIS A 174 -1.46 -0.05 13.88
C HIS A 174 -0.20 0.28 13.07
N PRO A 175 0.04 1.52 12.65
CA PRO A 175 1.22 1.89 11.85
C PRO A 175 2.55 1.56 12.53
N SER A 176 2.55 1.45 13.87
CA SER A 176 3.71 0.99 14.66
C SER A 176 4.07 -0.49 14.45
N GLY A 177 3.19 -1.28 13.81
CA GLY A 177 3.33 -2.72 13.65
C GLY A 177 3.06 -3.55 14.92
N VAL A 178 2.71 -2.89 16.03
CA VAL A 178 2.43 -3.56 17.31
C VAL A 178 0.92 -3.61 17.53
N ALA A 179 0.32 -4.78 17.34
CA ALA A 179 -1.12 -5.02 17.51
C ALA A 179 -1.50 -5.25 18.99
N LEU A 180 -1.11 -4.32 19.87
CA LEU A 180 -1.52 -4.33 21.28
C LEU A 180 -2.56 -3.25 21.49
N PRO A 181 -3.64 -3.51 22.26
CA PRO A 181 -4.59 -2.47 22.63
C PRO A 181 -3.89 -1.34 23.40
N SER A 182 -4.21 -0.10 23.07
CA SER A 182 -3.77 1.04 23.89
C SER A 182 -4.31 0.88 25.32
N PRO A 183 -3.53 1.24 26.36
CA PRO A 183 -4.07 1.30 27.72
C PRO A 183 -5.28 2.25 27.75
N ALA A 184 -6.40 1.76 28.27
CA ALA A 184 -7.62 2.53 28.43
C ALA A 184 -7.48 3.64 29.49
#